data_9e7e2cd735e099aa4159b61b589c2323
#
_entry.id   9e7e2cd735e099aa4159b61b589c2323
#
_cell.length_a   1.000
_cell.length_b   1.000
_cell.length_c   1.000
_cell.angle_alpha   90.00
_cell.angle_beta   90.00
_cell.angle_gamma   90.00
#
_symmetry.space_group_name_H-M   'P 1'
#
loop_
_entity.id
_entity.type
_entity.pdbx_description
1 polymer ?
#
loop_
_entity_poly.entity_id
_entity_poly.type
_entity_poly.pdbx_seq_one_letter_code
_entity_poly.pdbx_strand_id
1 'polypeptide(L)'
;MLKKLKTKFLIATLITLFIVIGVIVGTINFFNYKSVISDADDLLAVIMDNSGKFPSKPDIEYPDIDVNITPESPYESRYFTVKYENGKIKSVNTANIAAINDETAVKMANSVILTGLERGFRGNYRYLMSLDGEITSVIFLDCTKLLDSANTFLLLSIFISVLGIFAVFIIMWIISDRIVKPFIEANEKQKRFITDAGHDIKTPITIIGADAELLEMEIGENEWLSDIRKQSTRLASLTSDLIYLARMEEMELVPHVDFPISDIVEEVVTSFASVAKKRKITIDSQINPAIFYHGEEEAIKKLVTLLMDNAIKYSPESETVSINLKKLPKGIVLRISNPAPDLTAESIENMFDRFYRMDSARSTSEGFGIGLSVAYAIVSSHKGKITAQKQNEELTIEVVL
;
A
#
# COMPACT_ATOMS: atom_id res chain seq x y z
N MET A 1 1.75 -7.20 -16.49
CA MET A 1 1.37 -5.98 -15.73
C MET A 1 -0.13 -5.95 -15.37
N LEU A 2 -1.05 -6.15 -16.30
CA LEU A 2 -2.51 -6.18 -16.16
C LEU A 2 -3.02 -7.02 -14.99
N LYS A 3 -2.63 -8.30 -14.94
CA LYS A 3 -3.08 -9.22 -13.88
C LYS A 3 -2.69 -8.72 -12.48
N LYS A 4 -1.48 -8.16 -12.34
CA LYS A 4 -1.03 -7.61 -11.04
C LYS A 4 -1.80 -6.36 -10.62
N LEU A 5 -2.12 -5.46 -11.56
CA LEU A 5 -2.89 -4.25 -11.27
C LEU A 5 -4.34 -4.59 -10.90
N LYS A 6 -4.99 -5.45 -11.69
CA LYS A 6 -6.33 -5.99 -11.41
C LYS A 6 -6.39 -6.64 -10.02
N THR A 7 -5.43 -7.52 -9.72
CA THR A 7 -5.37 -8.20 -8.43
C THR A 7 -5.18 -7.21 -7.26
N LYS A 8 -4.27 -6.24 -7.40
CA LYS A 8 -4.07 -5.21 -6.36
C LYS A 8 -5.34 -4.38 -6.12
N PHE A 9 -6.02 -3.98 -7.20
CA PHE A 9 -7.26 -3.23 -7.11
C PHE A 9 -8.37 -4.02 -6.41
N LEU A 10 -8.58 -5.29 -6.81
CA LEU A 10 -9.57 -6.18 -6.18
C LEU A 10 -9.26 -6.41 -4.70
N ILE A 11 -8.01 -6.68 -4.36
CA ILE A 11 -7.60 -6.90 -2.95
C ILE A 11 -7.83 -5.64 -2.12
N ALA A 12 -7.42 -4.46 -2.61
CA ALA A 12 -7.61 -3.21 -1.88
C ALA A 12 -9.09 -2.93 -1.63
N THR A 13 -9.94 -3.11 -2.64
CA THR A 13 -11.39 -2.91 -2.51
C THR A 13 -12.01 -3.90 -1.53
N LEU A 14 -11.61 -5.18 -1.57
CA LEU A 14 -12.11 -6.20 -0.64
C LEU A 14 -11.71 -5.90 0.81
N ILE A 15 -10.45 -5.50 1.05
CA ILE A 15 -9.99 -5.14 2.39
C ILE A 15 -10.78 -3.96 2.94
N THR A 16 -10.96 -2.91 2.13
CA THR A 16 -11.73 -1.73 2.54
C THR A 16 -13.17 -2.10 2.85
N LEU A 17 -13.82 -2.89 2.00
CA LEU A 17 -15.19 -3.35 2.21
C LEU A 17 -15.34 -4.19 3.47
N PHE A 18 -14.40 -5.12 3.70
CA PHE A 18 -14.38 -5.97 4.89
C PHE A 18 -14.26 -5.15 6.18
N ILE A 19 -13.39 -4.14 6.19
CA ILE A 19 -13.22 -3.25 7.35
C ILE A 19 -14.51 -2.46 7.61
N VAL A 20 -15.07 -1.84 6.58
CA VAL A 20 -16.28 -1.00 6.72
C VAL A 20 -17.48 -1.83 7.20
N ILE A 21 -17.75 -2.96 6.55
CA ILE A 21 -18.84 -3.84 6.95
C ILE A 21 -18.60 -4.43 8.35
N GLY A 22 -17.37 -4.82 8.67
CA GLY A 22 -17.00 -5.32 9.99
C GLY A 22 -17.28 -4.30 11.10
N VAL A 23 -16.93 -3.02 10.87
CA VAL A 23 -17.23 -1.95 11.83
C VAL A 23 -18.75 -1.75 11.98
N ILE A 24 -19.48 -1.71 10.87
CA ILE A 24 -20.95 -1.52 10.91
C ILE A 24 -21.62 -2.67 11.65
N VAL A 25 -21.34 -3.92 11.28
CA VAL A 25 -21.93 -5.11 11.90
C VAL A 25 -21.53 -5.20 13.37
N GLY A 26 -20.26 -4.95 13.68
CA GLY A 26 -19.79 -4.94 15.07
C GLY A 26 -20.49 -3.89 15.93
N THR A 27 -20.64 -2.68 15.40
CA THR A 27 -21.33 -1.58 16.10
C THR A 27 -22.81 -1.89 16.34
N ILE A 28 -23.53 -2.34 15.30
CA ILE A 28 -24.96 -2.66 15.42
C ILE A 28 -25.18 -3.78 16.43
N ASN A 29 -24.40 -4.87 16.34
CA ASN A 29 -24.55 -5.99 17.27
C ASN A 29 -24.13 -5.64 18.70
N PHE A 30 -23.12 -4.78 18.87
CA PHE A 30 -22.73 -4.27 20.19
C PHE A 30 -23.88 -3.49 20.85
N PHE A 31 -24.50 -2.56 20.10
CA PHE A 31 -25.64 -1.80 20.63
C PHE A 31 -26.87 -2.66 20.85
N ASN A 32 -27.16 -3.62 19.96
CA ASN A 32 -28.25 -4.56 20.15
C ASN A 32 -28.06 -5.39 21.43
N TYR A 33 -26.87 -5.94 21.65
CA TYR A 33 -26.56 -6.70 22.84
C TYR A 33 -26.62 -5.83 24.11
N LYS A 34 -26.13 -4.59 24.04
CA LYS A 34 -26.21 -3.63 25.14
C LYS A 34 -27.67 -3.28 25.48
N SER A 35 -28.53 -3.09 24.48
CA SER A 35 -29.97 -2.86 24.69
C SER A 35 -30.64 -4.02 25.42
N VAL A 36 -30.37 -5.27 24.99
CA VAL A 36 -30.92 -6.47 25.67
C VAL A 36 -30.52 -6.53 27.14
N ILE A 37 -29.29 -6.15 27.48
CA ILE A 37 -28.82 -6.09 28.87
C ILE A 37 -29.54 -4.96 29.61
N SER A 38 -29.68 -3.79 29.01
CA SER A 38 -30.34 -2.63 29.64
C SER A 38 -31.81 -2.96 29.92
N ASP A 39 -32.52 -3.48 28.94
CA ASP A 39 -33.93 -3.87 29.10
C ASP A 39 -34.14 -4.90 30.24
N ALA A 40 -33.21 -5.87 30.35
CA ALA A 40 -33.24 -6.85 31.42
C ALA A 40 -32.95 -6.23 32.81
N ASP A 41 -32.01 -5.29 32.89
CA ASP A 41 -31.65 -4.57 34.11
C ASP A 41 -32.81 -3.69 34.59
N ASP A 42 -33.49 -3.01 33.66
CA ASP A 42 -34.62 -2.15 33.93
C ASP A 42 -35.83 -2.97 34.47
N LEU A 43 -36.11 -4.12 33.83
CA LEU A 43 -37.13 -5.03 34.34
C LEU A 43 -36.80 -5.56 35.76
N LEU A 44 -35.53 -5.93 35.99
CA LEU A 44 -35.07 -6.37 37.32
C LEU A 44 -35.21 -5.26 38.38
N ALA A 45 -34.91 -4.01 38.01
CA ALA A 45 -35.09 -2.87 38.93
C ALA A 45 -36.52 -2.68 39.31
N VAL A 46 -37.46 -2.71 38.35
CA VAL A 46 -38.91 -2.61 38.62
C VAL A 46 -39.40 -3.72 39.53
N ILE A 47 -38.96 -4.98 39.29
CA ILE A 47 -39.34 -6.10 40.16
C ILE A 47 -38.74 -5.95 41.56
N MET A 48 -37.53 -5.43 41.68
CA MET A 48 -36.86 -5.18 42.95
C MET A 48 -37.57 -4.13 43.76
N ASP A 49 -37.89 -2.97 43.19
CA ASP A 49 -38.61 -1.85 43.83
C ASP A 49 -39.99 -2.24 44.29
N ASN A 50 -40.63 -3.17 43.59
CA ASN A 50 -41.96 -3.71 43.97
C ASN A 50 -41.85 -5.02 44.79
N SER A 51 -40.84 -5.08 45.65
CA SER A 51 -40.66 -6.20 46.63
C SER A 51 -40.61 -7.58 45.99
N GLY A 52 -40.00 -7.71 44.79
CA GLY A 52 -39.80 -8.98 44.08
C GLY A 52 -41.01 -9.51 43.32
N LYS A 53 -41.92 -8.61 42.95
CA LYS A 53 -43.10 -8.89 42.11
C LYS A 53 -43.30 -7.80 41.09
N PHE A 54 -43.96 -8.06 39.98
CA PHE A 54 -44.41 -6.98 39.11
C PHE A 54 -45.50 -6.12 39.78
N PRO A 55 -45.52 -4.84 39.52
CA PRO A 55 -46.57 -3.95 40.01
C PRO A 55 -47.96 -4.40 39.50
N SER A 56 -48.96 -4.39 40.37
CA SER A 56 -50.31 -4.82 40.01
C SER A 56 -51.11 -3.81 39.18
N LYS A 57 -50.59 -2.57 39.03
CA LYS A 57 -51.15 -1.49 38.20
C LYS A 57 -50.08 -0.93 37.29
N PRO A 58 -50.34 -0.86 35.98
CA PRO A 58 -49.37 -0.35 35.02
C PRO A 58 -49.22 1.18 35.04
N ASP A 59 -49.95 1.91 35.87
CA ASP A 59 -50.01 3.37 35.91
C ASP A 59 -48.88 4.05 36.73
N ILE A 60 -47.88 3.27 37.17
CA ILE A 60 -46.70 3.83 37.83
C ILE A 60 -45.70 4.20 36.73
N GLU A 61 -45.61 5.50 36.38
CA GLU A 61 -44.48 6.01 35.60
C GLU A 61 -43.20 5.84 36.40
N TYR A 62 -42.26 5.10 35.85
CA TYR A 62 -40.88 5.02 36.34
C TYR A 62 -40.04 5.98 35.51
N PRO A 63 -39.82 7.25 35.97
CA PRO A 63 -39.25 8.32 35.15
C PRO A 63 -37.81 8.05 34.65
N ASP A 64 -37.11 7.13 35.29
CA ASP A 64 -35.71 6.78 34.98
C ASP A 64 -35.56 5.41 34.26
N ILE A 65 -36.65 4.77 33.84
CA ILE A 65 -36.68 3.42 33.26
C ILE A 65 -37.27 3.49 31.86
N ASP A 66 -36.43 3.18 30.86
CA ASP A 66 -36.79 3.22 29.42
C ASP A 66 -37.50 1.93 28.93
N VAL A 67 -38.05 1.13 29.84
CA VAL A 67 -38.79 -0.07 29.49
C VAL A 67 -40.28 0.22 29.48
N ASN A 68 -40.93 -0.07 28.36
CA ASN A 68 -42.36 0.01 28.22
C ASN A 68 -43.03 -1.17 28.95
N ILE A 69 -43.38 -0.97 30.25
CA ILE A 69 -44.06 -1.98 31.04
C ILE A 69 -45.53 -1.99 30.64
N THR A 70 -45.95 -3.06 30.02
CA THR A 70 -47.33 -3.30 29.62
C THR A 70 -48.04 -4.17 30.67
N PRO A 71 -49.38 -4.18 30.67
CA PRO A 71 -50.16 -5.12 31.53
C PRO A 71 -49.79 -6.59 31.29
N GLU A 72 -49.23 -6.94 30.16
CA GLU A 72 -48.78 -8.29 29.78
C GLU A 72 -47.35 -8.62 30.28
N SER A 73 -46.54 -7.61 30.61
CA SER A 73 -45.15 -7.82 31.06
C SER A 73 -44.99 -8.84 32.20
N PRO A 74 -45.88 -8.88 33.20
CA PRO A 74 -45.81 -9.90 34.25
C PRO A 74 -46.01 -11.34 33.77
N TYR A 75 -46.74 -11.54 32.69
CA TYR A 75 -47.02 -12.86 32.10
C TYR A 75 -45.97 -13.28 31.07
N GLU A 76 -45.30 -12.32 30.44
CA GLU A 76 -44.24 -12.57 29.48
C GLU A 76 -42.88 -12.79 30.15
N SER A 77 -42.67 -12.16 31.30
CA SER A 77 -41.40 -12.23 32.02
C SER A 77 -41.32 -13.45 32.94
N ARG A 78 -40.30 -14.29 32.72
CA ARG A 78 -39.99 -15.43 33.55
C ARG A 78 -38.93 -15.05 34.57
N TYR A 79 -39.29 -15.01 35.82
CA TYR A 79 -38.37 -14.64 36.89
C TYR A 79 -38.62 -15.42 38.15
N PHE A 80 -37.63 -15.46 39.06
CA PHE A 80 -37.76 -15.98 40.40
C PHE A 80 -36.99 -15.12 41.40
N THR A 81 -37.41 -15.18 42.65
CA THR A 81 -36.80 -14.36 43.71
C THR A 81 -36.47 -15.23 44.91
N VAL A 82 -35.31 -14.96 45.51
CA VAL A 82 -34.89 -15.59 46.79
C VAL A 82 -34.53 -14.46 47.77
N LYS A 83 -35.16 -14.51 48.95
CA LYS A 83 -34.91 -13.54 50.00
C LYS A 83 -34.28 -14.22 51.21
N TYR A 84 -33.31 -13.58 51.75
CA TYR A 84 -32.63 -13.99 52.97
C TYR A 84 -32.82 -12.93 54.03
N GLU A 85 -32.92 -13.35 55.29
CA GLU A 85 -32.97 -12.50 56.49
C GLU A 85 -31.97 -13.05 57.51
N ASN A 86 -31.01 -12.22 57.90
CA ASN A 86 -29.92 -12.66 58.79
C ASN A 86 -29.17 -13.90 58.25
N GLY A 87 -28.95 -13.98 56.92
CA GLY A 87 -28.26 -15.10 56.26
C GLY A 87 -29.06 -16.39 56.14
N LYS A 88 -30.34 -16.42 56.63
CA LYS A 88 -31.27 -17.58 56.49
C LYS A 88 -32.29 -17.32 55.42
N ILE A 89 -32.71 -18.36 54.71
CA ILE A 89 -33.75 -18.28 53.67
C ILE A 89 -35.05 -17.83 54.32
N LYS A 90 -35.55 -16.66 53.90
CA LYS A 90 -36.84 -16.11 54.32
C LYS A 90 -37.98 -16.57 53.42
N SER A 91 -37.79 -16.47 52.11
CA SER A 91 -38.76 -16.88 51.12
C SER A 91 -38.13 -17.19 49.77
N VAL A 92 -38.69 -18.13 49.05
CA VAL A 92 -38.38 -18.47 47.66
C VAL A 92 -39.68 -18.34 46.87
N ASN A 93 -39.63 -17.64 45.73
CA ASN A 93 -40.79 -17.52 44.87
C ASN A 93 -40.38 -17.92 43.43
N THR A 94 -40.84 -19.07 43.00
CA THR A 94 -40.63 -19.65 41.67
C THR A 94 -41.91 -19.72 40.83
N ALA A 95 -43.00 -19.05 41.27
CA ALA A 95 -44.31 -19.14 40.65
C ALA A 95 -44.35 -18.68 39.17
N ASN A 96 -43.45 -17.78 38.78
CA ASN A 96 -43.40 -17.22 37.41
C ASN A 96 -42.41 -17.96 36.50
N ILE A 97 -41.85 -19.10 36.92
CA ILE A 97 -40.91 -19.88 36.11
C ILE A 97 -41.07 -21.39 36.36
N ALA A 98 -41.39 -22.13 35.32
CA ALA A 98 -41.59 -23.58 35.44
C ALA A 98 -40.26 -24.38 35.38
N ALA A 99 -39.20 -23.80 34.83
CA ALA A 99 -37.94 -24.50 34.63
C ALA A 99 -37.04 -24.58 35.88
N ILE A 100 -37.35 -23.81 36.95
CA ILE A 100 -36.54 -23.69 38.16
C ILE A 100 -37.38 -24.09 39.36
N ASN A 101 -36.90 -25.05 40.10
CA ASN A 101 -37.48 -25.40 41.41
C ASN A 101 -36.80 -24.64 42.55
N ASP A 102 -37.40 -24.65 43.75
CA ASP A 102 -36.91 -23.88 44.90
C ASP A 102 -35.47 -24.24 45.29
N GLU A 103 -35.09 -25.53 45.20
CA GLU A 103 -33.74 -25.98 45.52
C GLU A 103 -32.69 -25.38 44.56
N THR A 104 -33.01 -25.37 43.25
CA THR A 104 -32.13 -24.77 42.21
C THR A 104 -32.05 -23.26 42.38
N ALA A 105 -33.19 -22.60 42.66
CA ALA A 105 -33.24 -21.17 42.92
C ALA A 105 -32.31 -20.76 44.07
N VAL A 106 -32.35 -21.50 45.18
CA VAL A 106 -31.47 -21.28 46.34
C VAL A 106 -30.00 -21.52 46.00
N LYS A 107 -29.68 -22.59 45.25
CA LYS A 107 -28.29 -22.85 44.79
C LYS A 107 -27.75 -21.71 43.94
N MET A 108 -28.56 -21.21 43.03
CA MET A 108 -28.18 -20.07 42.17
C MET A 108 -27.99 -18.81 43.02
N ALA A 109 -28.91 -18.49 43.92
CA ALA A 109 -28.82 -17.31 44.77
C ALA A 109 -27.57 -17.36 45.68
N ASN A 110 -27.27 -18.49 46.30
CA ASN A 110 -26.06 -18.68 47.10
C ASN A 110 -24.80 -18.46 46.27
N SER A 111 -24.78 -18.94 45.02
CA SER A 111 -23.65 -18.75 44.14
C SER A 111 -23.41 -17.27 43.78
N VAL A 112 -24.45 -16.46 43.67
CA VAL A 112 -24.39 -15.03 43.41
C VAL A 112 -23.93 -14.25 44.64
N ILE A 113 -24.48 -14.56 45.80
CA ILE A 113 -24.10 -13.93 47.07
C ILE A 113 -22.61 -14.12 47.35
N LEU A 114 -22.04 -15.28 47.00
CA LEU A 114 -20.61 -15.54 47.14
C LEU A 114 -19.73 -14.67 46.20
N THR A 115 -20.25 -14.17 45.08
CA THR A 115 -19.52 -13.29 44.16
C THR A 115 -19.45 -11.85 44.67
N GLY A 116 -20.37 -11.43 45.51
CA GLY A 116 -20.50 -10.06 46.00
C GLY A 116 -20.86 -9.01 44.92
N LEU A 117 -21.23 -9.45 43.70
CA LEU A 117 -21.60 -8.55 42.61
C LEU A 117 -23.11 -8.27 42.67
N GLU A 118 -23.49 -7.00 42.58
CA GLU A 118 -24.90 -6.59 42.61
C GLU A 118 -25.65 -7.01 41.34
N ARG A 119 -25.00 -7.06 40.19
CA ARG A 119 -25.60 -7.41 38.90
C ARG A 119 -24.69 -8.34 38.11
N GLY A 120 -25.26 -9.22 37.31
CA GLY A 120 -24.50 -10.11 36.44
C GLY A 120 -25.39 -11.15 35.75
N PHE A 121 -24.71 -12.11 35.09
CA PHE A 121 -25.34 -13.27 34.49
C PHE A 121 -24.95 -14.54 35.23
N ARG A 122 -25.92 -15.45 35.37
CA ARG A 122 -25.67 -16.82 35.77
C ARG A 122 -26.33 -17.78 34.77
N GLY A 123 -25.52 -18.29 33.84
CA GLY A 123 -26.04 -18.91 32.63
C GLY A 123 -26.86 -17.91 31.81
N ASN A 124 -28.07 -18.22 31.43
CA ASN A 124 -28.98 -17.35 30.68
C ASN A 124 -29.84 -16.44 31.57
N TYR A 125 -29.57 -16.44 32.87
CA TYR A 125 -30.34 -15.65 33.84
C TYR A 125 -29.55 -14.37 34.17
N ARG A 126 -30.17 -13.20 33.95
CA ARG A 126 -29.71 -11.92 34.48
C ARG A 126 -30.16 -11.80 35.91
N TYR A 127 -29.29 -11.34 36.83
CA TYR A 127 -29.66 -11.18 38.23
C TYR A 127 -29.37 -9.77 38.73
N LEU A 128 -30.17 -9.39 39.72
CA LEU A 128 -30.00 -8.20 40.55
C LEU A 128 -30.05 -8.63 42.02
N MET A 129 -29.02 -8.25 42.78
CA MET A 129 -28.93 -8.44 44.21
C MET A 129 -29.03 -7.10 44.93
N SER A 130 -29.90 -7.00 45.93
CA SER A 130 -30.02 -5.82 46.79
C SER A 130 -29.89 -6.24 48.26
N LEU A 131 -29.19 -5.39 49.00
CA LEU A 131 -29.06 -5.49 50.46
C LEU A 131 -29.83 -4.33 51.08
N ASP A 132 -30.87 -4.63 51.80
CA ASP A 132 -31.66 -3.67 52.55
C ASP A 132 -31.70 -4.06 54.07
N GLY A 133 -30.77 -3.45 54.81
CA GLY A 133 -30.54 -3.82 56.20
C GLY A 133 -30.09 -5.27 56.38
N GLU A 134 -30.93 -6.06 57.09
CA GLU A 134 -30.66 -7.49 57.30
C GLU A 134 -31.25 -8.40 56.20
N ILE A 135 -31.92 -7.80 55.20
CA ILE A 135 -32.58 -8.54 54.11
C ILE A 135 -31.72 -8.49 52.86
N THR A 136 -31.31 -9.67 52.37
CA THR A 136 -30.68 -9.80 51.06
C THR A 136 -31.72 -10.36 50.09
N SER A 137 -32.02 -9.62 49.04
CA SER A 137 -32.96 -10.03 47.97
C SER A 137 -32.16 -10.29 46.69
N VAL A 138 -32.35 -11.46 46.07
CA VAL A 138 -31.76 -11.80 44.79
C VAL A 138 -32.90 -12.14 43.81
N ILE A 139 -32.97 -11.43 42.71
CA ILE A 139 -33.95 -11.66 41.65
C ILE A 139 -33.22 -12.12 40.40
N PHE A 140 -33.77 -13.12 39.76
CA PHE A 140 -33.27 -13.66 38.50
C PHE A 140 -34.34 -13.53 37.42
N LEU A 141 -33.95 -12.98 36.27
CA LEU A 141 -34.77 -12.87 35.07
C LEU A 141 -34.24 -13.83 33.99
N ASP A 142 -35.11 -14.66 33.46
CA ASP A 142 -34.77 -15.55 32.33
C ASP A 142 -34.65 -14.75 31.04
N CYS A 143 -33.41 -14.53 30.61
CA CYS A 143 -33.07 -13.83 29.38
C CYS A 143 -32.86 -14.77 28.18
N THR A 144 -33.20 -16.06 28.26
CA THR A 144 -32.95 -17.05 27.21
C THR A 144 -33.50 -16.58 25.87
N LYS A 145 -34.76 -16.14 25.81
CA LYS A 145 -35.37 -15.66 24.57
C LYS A 145 -34.70 -14.41 24.01
N LEU A 146 -34.33 -13.47 24.90
CA LEU A 146 -33.65 -12.22 24.51
C LEU A 146 -32.26 -12.49 23.95
N LEU A 147 -31.49 -13.35 24.61
CA LEU A 147 -30.15 -13.77 24.17
C LEU A 147 -30.22 -14.58 22.87
N ASP A 148 -31.18 -15.48 22.72
CA ASP A 148 -31.38 -16.26 21.49
C ASP A 148 -31.78 -15.35 20.33
N SER A 149 -32.62 -14.34 20.58
CA SER A 149 -32.95 -13.33 19.57
C SER A 149 -31.71 -12.52 19.15
N ALA A 150 -30.91 -12.05 20.12
CA ALA A 150 -29.67 -11.33 19.85
C ALA A 150 -28.65 -12.20 19.07
N ASN A 151 -28.48 -13.46 19.41
CA ASN A 151 -27.65 -14.43 18.72
C ASN A 151 -28.14 -14.70 17.29
N THR A 152 -29.45 -14.84 17.11
CA THR A 152 -30.06 -15.03 15.79
C THR A 152 -29.81 -13.79 14.91
N PHE A 153 -29.98 -12.60 15.48
CA PHE A 153 -29.69 -11.33 14.78
C PHE A 153 -28.22 -11.24 14.41
N LEU A 154 -27.29 -11.62 15.30
CA LEU A 154 -25.87 -11.65 15.01
C LEU A 154 -25.55 -12.60 13.84
N LEU A 155 -26.05 -13.83 13.88
CA LEU A 155 -25.82 -14.81 12.81
C LEU A 155 -26.39 -14.35 11.46
N LEU A 156 -27.60 -13.77 11.47
CA LEU A 156 -28.25 -13.25 10.27
C LEU A 156 -27.48 -12.06 9.70
N SER A 157 -27.03 -11.14 10.54
CA SER A 157 -26.24 -9.98 10.11
C SER A 157 -24.89 -10.38 9.50
N ILE A 158 -24.22 -11.37 10.07
CA ILE A 158 -22.99 -11.95 9.50
C ILE A 158 -23.29 -12.61 8.16
N PHE A 159 -24.34 -13.42 8.06
CA PHE A 159 -24.72 -14.12 6.82
C PHE A 159 -25.01 -13.12 5.67
N ILE A 160 -25.82 -12.10 5.95
CA ILE A 160 -26.14 -11.04 4.97
C ILE A 160 -24.87 -10.29 4.56
N SER A 161 -23.98 -10.01 5.50
CA SER A 161 -22.71 -9.31 5.22
C SER A 161 -21.79 -10.13 4.33
N VAL A 162 -21.65 -11.41 4.59
CA VAL A 162 -20.86 -12.32 3.73
C VAL A 162 -21.44 -12.39 2.32
N LEU A 163 -22.77 -12.50 2.20
CA LEU A 163 -23.44 -12.51 0.91
C LEU A 163 -23.23 -11.17 0.16
N GLY A 164 -23.31 -10.05 0.86
CA GLY A 164 -23.06 -8.71 0.31
C GLY A 164 -21.63 -8.55 -0.18
N ILE A 165 -20.64 -8.97 0.59
CA ILE A 165 -19.22 -8.95 0.18
C ILE A 165 -19.02 -9.79 -1.07
N PHE A 166 -19.61 -10.97 -1.13
CA PHE A 166 -19.51 -11.86 -2.29
C PHE A 166 -20.17 -11.27 -3.55
N ALA A 167 -21.33 -10.63 -3.41
CA ALA A 167 -22.01 -9.95 -4.51
C ALA A 167 -21.16 -8.80 -5.07
N VAL A 168 -20.59 -7.95 -4.18
CA VAL A 168 -19.68 -6.87 -4.58
C VAL A 168 -18.43 -7.41 -5.26
N PHE A 169 -17.87 -8.52 -4.76
CA PHE A 169 -16.73 -9.17 -5.39
C PHE A 169 -17.03 -9.59 -6.84
N ILE A 170 -18.18 -10.24 -7.09
CA ILE A 170 -18.59 -10.64 -8.43
C ILE A 170 -18.73 -9.42 -9.34
N ILE A 171 -19.43 -8.38 -8.89
CA ILE A 171 -19.60 -7.14 -9.65
C ILE A 171 -18.25 -6.51 -9.99
N MET A 172 -17.35 -6.38 -9.01
CA MET A 172 -16.03 -5.81 -9.21
C MET A 172 -15.17 -6.67 -10.15
N TRP A 173 -15.30 -7.99 -10.07
CA TRP A 173 -14.58 -8.90 -10.97
C TRP A 173 -15.02 -8.71 -12.44
N ILE A 174 -16.32 -8.56 -12.68
CA ILE A 174 -16.88 -8.32 -14.03
C ILE A 174 -16.49 -6.94 -14.56
N ILE A 175 -16.58 -5.90 -13.71
CA ILE A 175 -16.33 -4.51 -14.12
C ILE A 175 -14.83 -4.21 -14.24
N SER A 176 -13.98 -4.89 -13.49
CA SER A 176 -12.54 -4.65 -13.42
C SER A 176 -11.87 -4.66 -14.80
N ASP A 177 -12.27 -5.56 -15.71
CA ASP A 177 -11.71 -5.61 -17.05
C ASP A 177 -12.11 -4.40 -17.89
N ARG A 178 -13.33 -3.88 -17.71
CA ARG A 178 -13.80 -2.69 -18.42
C ARG A 178 -13.13 -1.40 -17.94
N ILE A 179 -12.78 -1.32 -16.67
CA ILE A 179 -12.13 -0.12 -16.10
C ILE A 179 -10.63 -0.11 -16.45
N VAL A 180 -9.94 -1.25 -16.35
CA VAL A 180 -8.49 -1.32 -16.52
C VAL A 180 -8.07 -1.34 -17.99
N LYS A 181 -8.85 -1.95 -18.86
CA LYS A 181 -8.53 -2.08 -20.28
C LYS A 181 -8.29 -0.74 -21.01
N PRO A 182 -9.12 0.32 -20.86
CA PRO A 182 -8.89 1.61 -21.52
C PRO A 182 -7.56 2.28 -21.11
N PHE A 183 -7.17 2.15 -19.85
CA PHE A 183 -5.89 2.72 -19.37
C PHE A 183 -4.68 2.06 -20.05
N ILE A 184 -4.78 0.75 -20.31
CA ILE A 184 -3.70 0.03 -20.97
C ILE A 184 -3.67 0.36 -22.44
N GLU A 185 -4.82 0.35 -23.11
CA GLU A 185 -4.90 0.72 -24.52
C GLU A 185 -4.41 2.16 -24.75
N ALA A 186 -4.74 3.09 -23.85
CA ALA A 186 -4.23 4.46 -23.92
C ALA A 186 -2.70 4.52 -23.73
N ASN A 187 -2.16 3.78 -22.77
CA ASN A 187 -0.72 3.71 -22.55
C ASN A 187 0.02 3.05 -23.72
N GLU A 188 -0.51 1.96 -24.27
CA GLU A 188 0.05 1.31 -25.46
C GLU A 188 -0.01 2.21 -26.70
N LYS A 189 -1.12 2.92 -26.91
CA LYS A 189 -1.25 3.90 -28.01
C LYS A 189 -0.26 5.04 -27.84
N GLN A 190 -0.07 5.57 -26.64
CA GLN A 190 0.90 6.60 -26.36
C GLN A 190 2.33 6.14 -26.68
N LYS A 191 2.68 4.91 -26.28
CA LYS A 191 4.00 4.33 -26.55
C LYS A 191 4.24 4.15 -28.04
N ARG A 192 3.30 3.53 -28.77
CA ARG A 192 3.39 3.39 -30.23
C ARG A 192 3.55 4.74 -30.92
N PHE A 193 2.76 5.72 -30.49
CA PHE A 193 2.89 7.08 -31.02
C PHE A 193 4.29 7.65 -30.84
N ILE A 194 4.92 7.46 -29.66
CA ILE A 194 6.29 7.92 -29.41
C ILE A 194 7.29 7.18 -30.29
N THR A 195 7.13 5.87 -30.46
CA THR A 195 8.03 5.06 -31.31
C THR A 195 7.92 5.46 -32.76
N ASP A 196 6.68 5.56 -33.30
CA ASP A 196 6.44 5.89 -34.71
C ASP A 196 6.87 7.33 -35.02
N ALA A 197 6.44 8.30 -34.19
CA ALA A 197 6.86 9.70 -34.35
C ALA A 197 8.37 9.86 -34.21
N GLY A 198 9.01 9.08 -33.33
CA GLY A 198 10.45 9.09 -33.17
C GLY A 198 11.17 8.61 -34.44
N HIS A 199 10.70 7.58 -35.09
CA HIS A 199 11.27 7.14 -36.40
C HIS A 199 11.05 8.16 -37.49
N ASP A 200 9.85 8.75 -37.57
CA ASP A 200 9.51 9.77 -38.58
C ASP A 200 10.32 11.08 -38.40
N ILE A 201 10.70 11.44 -37.19
CA ILE A 201 11.52 12.59 -36.85
C ILE A 201 13.01 12.28 -37.08
N LYS A 202 13.50 11.08 -36.78
CA LYS A 202 14.90 10.71 -36.94
C LYS A 202 15.39 10.80 -38.36
N THR A 203 14.56 10.38 -39.31
CA THR A 203 14.92 10.38 -40.76
C THR A 203 15.26 11.79 -41.28
N PRO A 204 14.37 12.82 -41.18
CA PRO A 204 14.69 14.16 -41.67
C PRO A 204 15.88 14.80 -40.92
N ILE A 205 16.03 14.54 -39.64
CA ILE A 205 17.20 15.06 -38.88
C ILE A 205 18.51 14.47 -39.42
N THR A 206 18.53 13.17 -39.74
CA THR A 206 19.69 12.51 -40.31
C THR A 206 20.05 13.10 -41.68
N ILE A 207 19.05 13.40 -42.53
CA ILE A 207 19.22 14.04 -43.82
C ILE A 207 19.80 15.45 -43.65
N ILE A 208 19.24 16.28 -42.76
CA ILE A 208 19.78 17.64 -42.46
C ILE A 208 21.23 17.57 -42.02
N GLY A 209 21.58 16.60 -41.17
CA GLY A 209 22.99 16.41 -40.74
C GLY A 209 23.91 16.03 -41.87
N ALA A 210 23.49 15.13 -42.78
CA ALA A 210 24.24 14.69 -43.93
C ALA A 210 24.41 15.83 -44.98
N ASP A 211 23.32 16.59 -45.22
CA ASP A 211 23.39 17.75 -46.15
C ASP A 211 24.33 18.85 -45.61
N ALA A 212 24.31 19.09 -44.29
CA ALA A 212 25.26 20.01 -43.64
C ALA A 212 26.72 19.55 -43.80
N GLU A 213 26.98 18.24 -43.66
CA GLU A 213 28.30 17.63 -43.84
C GLU A 213 28.79 17.75 -45.31
N LEU A 214 27.91 17.47 -46.29
CA LEU A 214 28.21 17.63 -47.72
C LEU A 214 28.52 19.09 -48.06
N LEU A 215 27.74 20.05 -47.57
CA LEU A 215 28.00 21.47 -47.75
C LEU A 215 29.33 21.91 -47.14
N GLU A 216 29.69 21.39 -45.94
CA GLU A 216 30.97 21.68 -45.28
C GLU A 216 32.15 21.15 -46.09
N MET A 217 32.01 20.00 -46.79
CA MET A 217 33.00 19.46 -47.71
C MET A 217 33.16 20.33 -49.00
N GLU A 218 32.07 20.93 -49.48
CA GLU A 218 32.06 21.72 -50.71
C GLU A 218 32.55 23.15 -50.51
N ILE A 219 32.11 23.83 -49.45
CA ILE A 219 32.42 25.25 -49.23
C ILE A 219 33.47 25.49 -48.14
N GLY A 220 33.96 24.41 -47.48
CA GLY A 220 34.95 24.47 -46.40
C GLY A 220 34.30 24.65 -45.02
N GLU A 221 35.15 24.75 -43.99
CA GLU A 221 34.71 24.93 -42.60
C GLU A 221 33.88 26.21 -42.44
N ASN A 222 32.65 26.05 -41.90
CA ASN A 222 31.71 27.12 -41.66
C ASN A 222 31.05 26.93 -40.30
N GLU A 223 31.08 27.98 -39.48
CA GLU A 223 30.53 27.96 -38.12
C GLU A 223 29.05 27.58 -38.10
N TRP A 224 28.25 28.10 -39.04
CA TRP A 224 26.81 27.80 -39.12
C TRP A 224 26.53 26.33 -39.49
N LEU A 225 27.31 25.75 -40.40
CA LEU A 225 27.18 24.34 -40.78
C LEU A 225 27.61 23.44 -39.62
N SER A 226 28.67 23.77 -38.90
CA SER A 226 29.12 23.08 -37.71
C SER A 226 28.00 23.08 -36.63
N ASP A 227 27.31 24.21 -36.44
CA ASP A 227 26.21 24.32 -35.48
C ASP A 227 25.00 23.53 -35.94
N ILE A 228 24.61 23.57 -37.21
CA ILE A 228 23.51 22.74 -37.73
C ILE A 228 23.81 21.27 -37.52
N ARG A 229 25.02 20.80 -37.82
CA ARG A 229 25.44 19.41 -37.61
C ARG A 229 25.38 19.00 -36.14
N LYS A 230 25.88 19.86 -35.23
CA LYS A 230 25.80 19.63 -33.79
C LYS A 230 24.35 19.50 -33.32
N GLN A 231 23.45 20.40 -33.76
CA GLN A 231 22.05 20.35 -33.39
C GLN A 231 21.33 19.12 -33.99
N SER A 232 21.65 18.76 -35.24
CA SER A 232 21.10 17.54 -35.87
C SER A 232 21.51 16.28 -35.12
N THR A 233 22.80 16.14 -34.78
CA THR A 233 23.31 15.02 -33.98
C THR A 233 22.65 14.96 -32.62
N ARG A 234 22.48 16.10 -31.98
CA ARG A 234 21.82 16.22 -30.69
C ARG A 234 20.34 15.78 -30.72
N LEU A 235 19.61 16.24 -31.75
CA LEU A 235 18.19 15.84 -31.94
C LEU A 235 18.05 14.35 -32.28
N ALA A 236 18.96 13.79 -33.09
CA ALA A 236 18.99 12.37 -33.40
C ALA A 236 19.22 11.51 -32.15
N SER A 237 20.14 11.93 -31.25
CA SER A 237 20.37 11.27 -29.97
C SER A 237 19.13 11.32 -29.08
N LEU A 238 18.50 12.51 -28.94
CA LEU A 238 17.26 12.68 -28.17
C LEU A 238 16.15 11.74 -28.65
N THR A 239 15.92 11.73 -29.95
CA THR A 239 14.88 10.89 -30.58
C THR A 239 15.16 9.40 -30.34
N SER A 240 16.44 8.98 -30.47
CA SER A 240 16.86 7.61 -30.20
C SER A 240 16.64 7.21 -28.74
N ASP A 241 16.90 8.10 -27.79
CA ASP A 241 16.71 7.85 -26.36
C ASP A 241 15.22 7.78 -26.00
N LEU A 242 14.36 8.59 -26.62
CA LEU A 242 12.91 8.53 -26.45
C LEU A 242 12.32 7.22 -26.99
N ILE A 243 12.74 6.78 -28.19
CA ILE A 243 12.33 5.49 -28.77
C ILE A 243 12.79 4.35 -27.87
N TYR A 244 14.03 4.42 -27.36
CA TYR A 244 14.58 3.40 -26.49
C TYR A 244 13.78 3.27 -25.18
N LEU A 245 13.42 4.41 -24.56
CA LEU A 245 12.56 4.41 -23.37
C LEU A 245 11.18 3.80 -23.65
N ALA A 246 10.56 4.14 -24.78
CA ALA A 246 9.26 3.59 -25.16
C ALA A 246 9.31 2.06 -25.32
N ARG A 247 10.36 1.53 -25.97
CA ARG A 247 10.58 0.09 -26.18
C ARG A 247 10.87 -0.67 -24.87
N MET A 248 11.70 -0.12 -23.99
CA MET A 248 12.01 -0.75 -22.70
C MET A 248 10.78 -0.96 -21.83
N GLU A 249 9.73 -0.15 -22.00
CA GLU A 249 8.47 -0.32 -21.32
C GLU A 249 7.56 -1.37 -21.95
N GLU A 250 7.81 -1.81 -23.18
CA GLU A 250 7.02 -2.81 -23.90
C GLU A 250 7.30 -4.26 -23.46
N MET A 251 8.37 -4.49 -22.65
CA MET A 251 8.80 -5.85 -22.30
C MET A 251 8.99 -6.74 -23.54
N GLU A 252 9.50 -6.20 -24.66
CA GLU A 252 9.94 -7.05 -25.75
C GLU A 252 10.97 -8.03 -25.21
N LEU A 253 10.76 -9.31 -25.52
CA LEU A 253 11.64 -10.40 -25.13
C LEU A 253 12.94 -10.31 -25.95
N VAL A 254 13.81 -9.38 -25.53
CA VAL A 254 15.16 -9.36 -26.07
C VAL A 254 15.90 -10.58 -25.53
N PRO A 255 16.59 -11.35 -26.35
CA PRO A 255 17.32 -12.53 -25.88
C PRO A 255 18.39 -12.12 -24.87
N HIS A 256 18.29 -12.66 -23.66
CA HIS A 256 19.35 -12.55 -22.67
C HIS A 256 20.43 -13.59 -23.00
N VAL A 257 21.67 -13.15 -23.02
CA VAL A 257 22.86 -13.98 -23.29
C VAL A 257 23.87 -13.81 -22.16
N ASP A 258 24.75 -14.79 -22.02
CA ASP A 258 25.89 -14.68 -21.09
C ASP A 258 27.04 -13.97 -21.80
N PHE A 259 27.51 -12.85 -21.25
CA PHE A 259 28.63 -12.08 -21.80
C PHE A 259 29.56 -11.55 -20.68
N PRO A 260 30.84 -11.29 -21.01
CA PRO A 260 31.79 -10.77 -20.05
C PRO A 260 31.57 -9.26 -19.83
N ILE A 261 30.83 -8.89 -18.78
CA ILE A 261 30.54 -7.49 -18.45
C ILE A 261 31.83 -6.69 -18.16
N SER A 262 32.89 -7.32 -17.66
CA SER A 262 34.17 -6.68 -17.45
C SER A 262 34.73 -6.10 -18.73
N ASP A 263 34.67 -6.84 -19.84
CA ASP A 263 35.23 -6.44 -21.14
C ASP A 263 34.45 -5.26 -21.72
N ILE A 264 33.12 -5.28 -21.55
CA ILE A 264 32.23 -4.17 -21.97
C ILE A 264 32.57 -2.89 -21.21
N VAL A 265 32.73 -2.98 -19.88
CA VAL A 265 33.07 -1.80 -19.07
C VAL A 265 34.45 -1.26 -19.46
N GLU A 266 35.44 -2.11 -19.71
CA GLU A 266 36.77 -1.71 -20.16
C GLU A 266 36.72 -1.07 -21.54
N GLU A 267 35.96 -1.63 -22.49
CA GLU A 267 35.75 -1.04 -23.84
C GLU A 267 35.15 0.37 -23.73
N VAL A 268 34.13 0.56 -22.95
CA VAL A 268 33.49 1.87 -22.75
C VAL A 268 34.46 2.86 -22.12
N VAL A 269 35.16 2.47 -21.03
CA VAL A 269 36.16 3.32 -20.37
C VAL A 269 37.22 3.78 -21.38
N THR A 270 37.73 2.85 -22.20
CA THR A 270 38.72 3.14 -23.21
C THR A 270 38.20 4.14 -24.28
N SER A 271 36.93 4.01 -24.68
CA SER A 271 36.30 4.90 -25.65
C SER A 271 36.22 6.35 -25.16
N PHE A 272 36.08 6.56 -23.84
CA PHE A 272 36.05 7.89 -23.24
C PHE A 272 37.42 8.50 -22.96
N ALA A 273 38.52 7.80 -23.13
CA ALA A 273 39.86 8.31 -22.83
C ALA A 273 40.20 9.61 -23.55
N SER A 274 39.84 9.75 -24.85
CA SER A 274 40.09 10.96 -25.64
C SER A 274 39.25 12.15 -25.17
N VAL A 275 37.99 11.93 -24.82
CA VAL A 275 37.07 12.97 -24.34
C VAL A 275 37.51 13.46 -22.94
N ALA A 276 37.86 12.54 -22.05
CA ALA A 276 38.38 12.85 -20.72
C ALA A 276 39.68 13.68 -20.82
N LYS A 277 40.62 13.26 -21.70
CA LYS A 277 41.87 14.00 -21.93
C LYS A 277 41.63 15.44 -22.42
N LYS A 278 40.66 15.64 -23.32
CA LYS A 278 40.30 16.99 -23.82
C LYS A 278 39.80 17.89 -22.70
N ARG A 279 39.10 17.31 -21.72
CA ARG A 279 38.58 18.00 -20.52
C ARG A 279 39.56 17.99 -19.34
N LYS A 280 40.77 17.45 -19.51
CA LYS A 280 41.78 17.24 -18.46
C LYS A 280 41.28 16.36 -17.29
N ILE A 281 40.29 15.51 -17.50
CA ILE A 281 39.73 14.62 -16.48
C ILE A 281 40.57 13.34 -16.45
N THR A 282 40.87 12.85 -15.25
CA THR A 282 41.51 11.56 -15.04
C THR A 282 40.44 10.51 -14.82
N ILE A 283 40.56 9.36 -15.49
CA ILE A 283 39.68 8.19 -15.22
C ILE A 283 40.45 7.20 -14.38
N ASP A 284 39.99 6.93 -13.16
CA ASP A 284 40.47 5.83 -12.31
C ASP A 284 39.53 4.62 -12.44
N SER A 285 40.02 3.53 -13.05
CA SER A 285 39.26 2.34 -13.35
C SER A 285 39.73 1.14 -12.50
N GLN A 286 38.82 0.57 -11.74
CA GLN A 286 39.03 -0.65 -10.92
C GLN A 286 38.01 -1.71 -11.33
N ILE A 287 38.34 -2.49 -12.36
CA ILE A 287 37.46 -3.47 -12.96
C ILE A 287 37.95 -4.86 -12.61
N ASN A 288 37.17 -5.64 -11.84
CA ASN A 288 37.48 -7.04 -11.60
C ASN A 288 37.35 -7.83 -12.91
N PRO A 289 38.38 -8.58 -13.32
CA PRO A 289 38.34 -9.33 -14.58
C PRO A 289 37.38 -10.54 -14.52
N ALA A 290 36.96 -10.99 -15.71
CA ALA A 290 36.20 -12.23 -15.89
C ALA A 290 34.87 -12.31 -15.11
N ILE A 291 34.18 -11.19 -14.97
CA ILE A 291 32.80 -11.16 -14.48
C ILE A 291 31.86 -11.38 -15.66
N PHE A 292 31.02 -12.42 -15.60
CA PHE A 292 29.97 -12.70 -16.58
C PHE A 292 28.62 -12.28 -16.06
N TYR A 293 27.78 -11.73 -16.95
CA TYR A 293 26.42 -11.34 -16.66
C TYR A 293 25.45 -11.95 -17.69
N HIS A 294 24.26 -12.35 -17.23
CA HIS A 294 23.19 -12.86 -18.08
C HIS A 294 22.15 -11.77 -18.33
N GLY A 295 22.18 -11.18 -19.52
CA GLY A 295 21.33 -10.02 -19.83
C GLY A 295 21.37 -9.62 -21.29
N GLU A 296 20.94 -8.40 -21.59
CA GLU A 296 21.05 -7.76 -22.89
C GLU A 296 22.38 -6.97 -22.98
N GLU A 297 23.34 -7.46 -23.76
CA GLU A 297 24.68 -6.92 -23.87
C GLU A 297 24.67 -5.44 -24.29
N GLU A 298 23.95 -5.10 -25.37
CA GLU A 298 23.84 -3.74 -25.89
C GLU A 298 23.19 -2.76 -24.89
N ALA A 299 22.22 -3.23 -24.12
CA ALA A 299 21.59 -2.41 -23.09
C ALA A 299 22.58 -2.08 -21.96
N ILE A 300 23.38 -3.07 -21.52
CA ILE A 300 24.42 -2.86 -20.50
C ILE A 300 25.51 -1.94 -21.01
N LYS A 301 25.97 -2.10 -22.27
CA LYS A 301 26.92 -1.19 -22.90
C LYS A 301 26.38 0.24 -22.92
N LYS A 302 25.12 0.42 -23.31
CA LYS A 302 24.44 1.73 -23.29
C LYS A 302 24.36 2.30 -21.88
N LEU A 303 24.01 1.48 -20.86
CA LEU A 303 23.98 1.89 -19.46
C LEU A 303 25.33 2.48 -19.01
N VAL A 304 26.41 1.74 -19.23
CA VAL A 304 27.76 2.18 -18.83
C VAL A 304 28.14 3.45 -19.56
N THR A 305 27.84 3.55 -20.88
CA THR A 305 28.08 4.73 -21.70
C THR A 305 27.35 5.97 -21.15
N LEU A 306 26.06 5.84 -20.81
CA LEU A 306 25.26 6.96 -20.27
C LEU A 306 25.78 7.43 -18.91
N LEU A 307 26.19 6.52 -18.06
CA LEU A 307 26.72 6.85 -16.73
C LEU A 307 28.12 7.50 -16.84
N MET A 308 29.00 7.01 -17.73
CA MET A 308 30.31 7.60 -17.98
C MET A 308 30.21 8.98 -18.63
N ASP A 309 29.33 9.13 -19.63
CA ASP A 309 29.08 10.43 -20.27
C ASP A 309 28.62 11.47 -19.25
N ASN A 310 27.67 11.07 -18.39
CA ASN A 310 27.17 11.92 -17.32
C ASN A 310 28.28 12.31 -16.33
N ALA A 311 29.08 11.36 -15.88
CA ALA A 311 30.17 11.61 -14.94
C ALA A 311 31.24 12.57 -15.51
N ILE A 312 31.69 12.34 -16.75
CA ILE A 312 32.69 13.18 -17.41
C ILE A 312 32.13 14.58 -17.71
N LYS A 313 30.87 14.67 -18.12
CA LYS A 313 30.21 15.91 -18.50
C LYS A 313 30.01 16.86 -17.32
N TYR A 314 29.65 16.35 -16.17
CA TYR A 314 29.35 17.16 -15.00
C TYR A 314 30.52 17.30 -14.01
N SER A 315 31.64 16.63 -14.25
CA SER A 315 32.87 16.87 -13.48
C SER A 315 33.52 18.20 -13.83
N PRO A 316 34.03 18.94 -12.84
CA PRO A 316 34.93 20.06 -13.09
C PRO A 316 36.22 19.63 -13.86
N GLU A 317 36.89 20.58 -14.52
CA GLU A 317 38.17 20.29 -15.16
C GLU A 317 39.24 19.89 -14.15
N SER A 318 40.15 19.02 -14.56
CA SER A 318 41.31 18.52 -13.80
C SER A 318 40.95 17.64 -12.60
N GLU A 319 39.73 17.15 -12.54
CA GLU A 319 39.24 16.26 -11.53
C GLU A 319 39.30 14.78 -11.97
N THR A 320 38.97 13.87 -11.01
CA THR A 320 38.99 12.42 -11.24
C THR A 320 37.59 11.86 -11.24
N VAL A 321 37.29 11.05 -12.28
CA VAL A 321 36.10 10.19 -12.33
C VAL A 321 36.55 8.77 -12.03
N SER A 322 35.92 8.14 -11.05
CA SER A 322 36.22 6.73 -10.69
C SER A 322 35.14 5.78 -11.19
N ILE A 323 35.54 4.62 -11.71
CA ILE A 323 34.66 3.53 -12.08
C ILE A 323 35.13 2.24 -11.42
N ASN A 324 34.22 1.53 -10.77
CA ASN A 324 34.53 0.31 -10.04
C ASN A 324 33.49 -0.77 -10.36
N LEU A 325 33.97 -1.93 -10.85
CA LEU A 325 33.13 -3.11 -11.12
C LEU A 325 33.56 -4.28 -10.25
N LYS A 326 32.67 -4.79 -9.42
CA LYS A 326 32.94 -5.93 -8.52
C LYS A 326 31.79 -6.91 -8.52
N LYS A 327 32.11 -8.20 -8.35
CA LYS A 327 31.15 -9.24 -8.07
C LYS A 327 31.04 -9.44 -6.55
N LEU A 328 29.86 -9.26 -6.00
CA LEU A 328 29.55 -9.46 -4.58
C LEU A 328 28.56 -10.63 -4.42
N PRO A 329 28.38 -11.18 -3.20
CA PRO A 329 27.42 -12.27 -2.95
C PRO A 329 25.97 -11.93 -3.35
N LYS A 330 25.63 -10.64 -3.40
CA LYS A 330 24.28 -10.14 -3.73
C LYS A 330 24.09 -9.78 -5.21
N GLY A 331 25.12 -9.90 -6.05
CA GLY A 331 25.07 -9.51 -7.47
C GLY A 331 26.32 -8.81 -7.95
N ILE A 332 26.26 -8.27 -9.15
CA ILE A 332 27.33 -7.46 -9.75
C ILE A 332 27.07 -6.01 -9.40
N VAL A 333 28.08 -5.33 -8.88
CA VAL A 333 28.01 -3.93 -8.49
C VAL A 333 28.92 -3.10 -9.39
N LEU A 334 28.34 -2.16 -10.11
CA LEU A 334 29.02 -1.12 -10.85
C LEU A 334 28.83 0.22 -10.11
N ARG A 335 29.92 0.89 -9.77
CA ARG A 335 29.93 2.23 -9.18
C ARG A 335 30.67 3.20 -10.07
N ILE A 336 30.06 4.35 -10.30
CA ILE A 336 30.71 5.47 -10.98
C ILE A 336 30.57 6.66 -10.07
N SER A 337 31.73 7.28 -9.76
CA SER A 337 31.77 8.45 -8.88
C SER A 337 32.46 9.61 -9.57
N ASN A 338 31.96 10.80 -9.33
CA ASN A 338 32.52 12.04 -9.85
C ASN A 338 32.26 13.20 -8.88
N PRO A 339 33.16 14.21 -8.86
CA PRO A 339 32.94 15.44 -8.12
C PRO A 339 31.70 16.18 -8.64
N ALA A 340 30.84 16.61 -7.74
CA ALA A 340 29.58 17.31 -8.04
C ALA A 340 29.25 18.33 -6.91
N PRO A 341 30.07 19.40 -6.76
CA PRO A 341 29.91 20.34 -5.64
C PRO A 341 28.52 21.00 -5.61
N ASP A 342 27.97 21.36 -6.77
CA ASP A 342 26.72 22.10 -6.90
C ASP A 342 25.46 21.23 -6.80
N LEU A 343 25.60 19.92 -6.61
CA LEU A 343 24.46 18.99 -6.57
C LEU A 343 23.74 19.10 -5.22
N THR A 344 22.42 19.37 -5.26
CA THR A 344 21.55 19.44 -4.08
C THR A 344 20.89 18.10 -3.74
N ALA A 345 20.36 17.94 -2.52
CA ALA A 345 19.61 16.74 -2.12
C ALA A 345 18.37 16.53 -2.99
N GLU A 346 17.63 17.59 -3.31
CA GLU A 346 16.47 17.55 -4.21
C GLU A 346 16.85 17.08 -5.63
N SER A 347 18.03 17.50 -6.10
CA SER A 347 18.55 17.07 -7.42
C SER A 347 18.84 15.57 -7.43
N ILE A 348 19.29 14.98 -6.32
CA ILE A 348 19.56 13.55 -6.22
C ILE A 348 18.26 12.74 -6.25
N GLU A 349 17.20 13.20 -5.59
CA GLU A 349 15.91 12.52 -5.58
C GLU A 349 15.28 12.46 -6.99
N ASN A 350 15.41 13.56 -7.76
CA ASN A 350 14.74 13.71 -9.06
C ASN A 350 15.64 13.42 -10.27
N MET A 351 16.94 13.08 -10.07
CA MET A 351 17.89 12.96 -11.18
C MET A 351 17.59 11.83 -12.17
N PHE A 352 16.79 10.83 -11.77
CA PHE A 352 16.33 9.74 -12.64
C PHE A 352 15.00 10.05 -13.35
N ASP A 353 14.36 11.19 -13.03
CA ASP A 353 13.13 11.61 -13.69
C ASP A 353 13.40 12.08 -15.10
N ARG A 354 12.42 11.87 -16.00
CA ARG A 354 12.52 12.28 -17.40
C ARG A 354 12.52 13.79 -17.50
N PHE A 355 13.43 14.33 -18.35
CA PHE A 355 13.60 15.76 -18.59
C PHE A 355 14.04 16.57 -17.37
N TYR A 356 14.39 15.91 -16.28
CA TYR A 356 14.93 16.62 -15.12
C TYR A 356 16.33 17.14 -15.39
N ARG A 357 16.56 18.41 -15.08
CA ARG A 357 17.86 19.10 -15.16
C ARG A 357 17.94 20.14 -14.05
N MET A 358 19.10 20.28 -13.44
CA MET A 358 19.37 21.36 -12.51
C MET A 358 19.27 22.72 -13.20
N ASP A 359 18.77 23.74 -12.53
CA ASP A 359 18.61 25.10 -13.11
C ASP A 359 19.95 25.70 -13.53
N SER A 360 21.02 25.48 -12.78
CA SER A 360 22.39 25.87 -13.12
C SER A 360 22.92 25.21 -14.41
N ALA A 361 22.45 24.00 -14.72
CA ALA A 361 22.85 23.26 -15.91
C ALA A 361 22.04 23.59 -17.18
N ARG A 362 20.94 24.38 -17.04
CA ARG A 362 20.07 24.73 -18.19
C ARG A 362 20.76 25.64 -19.19
N SER A 363 21.64 26.51 -18.75
CA SER A 363 22.30 27.50 -19.58
C SER A 363 23.67 27.07 -20.10
N THR A 364 24.34 26.11 -19.47
CA THR A 364 25.75 25.81 -19.71
C THR A 364 26.06 24.40 -20.20
N SER A 365 25.15 23.43 -19.99
CA SER A 365 25.43 22.03 -20.33
C SER A 365 24.57 21.49 -21.48
N GLU A 366 25.19 20.74 -22.39
CA GLU A 366 24.54 20.01 -23.46
C GLU A 366 23.83 18.76 -22.91
N GLY A 367 22.51 18.64 -23.08
CA GLY A 367 21.73 17.43 -22.71
C GLY A 367 20.27 17.73 -22.48
N PHE A 368 19.40 16.71 -22.65
CA PHE A 368 17.94 16.83 -22.55
C PHE A 368 17.35 16.31 -21.22
N GLY A 369 18.21 15.80 -20.32
CA GLY A 369 17.75 15.21 -19.06
C GLY A 369 17.08 13.83 -19.22
N ILE A 370 17.46 13.07 -20.25
CA ILE A 370 16.89 11.75 -20.53
C ILE A 370 17.88 10.63 -20.20
N GLY A 371 19.19 10.85 -20.27
CA GLY A 371 20.20 9.80 -20.13
C GLY A 371 20.08 8.98 -18.85
N LEU A 372 19.90 9.62 -17.68
CA LEU A 372 19.76 8.90 -16.42
C LEU A 372 18.41 8.17 -16.29
N SER A 373 17.34 8.68 -16.90
CA SER A 373 16.06 7.94 -16.95
C SER A 373 16.13 6.71 -17.84
N VAL A 374 16.93 6.76 -18.93
CA VAL A 374 17.25 5.56 -19.75
C VAL A 374 18.07 4.56 -18.93
N ALA A 375 19.09 5.03 -18.21
CA ALA A 375 19.89 4.17 -17.32
C ALA A 375 19.01 3.47 -16.27
N TYR A 376 18.08 4.19 -15.65
CA TYR A 376 17.12 3.65 -14.72
C TYR A 376 16.20 2.59 -15.37
N ALA A 377 15.72 2.84 -16.59
CA ALA A 377 14.88 1.89 -17.33
C ALA A 377 15.64 0.59 -17.65
N ILE A 378 16.92 0.69 -18.08
CA ILE A 378 17.78 -0.46 -18.36
C ILE A 378 17.97 -1.30 -17.10
N VAL A 379 18.34 -0.70 -15.98
CA VAL A 379 18.55 -1.41 -14.72
C VAL A 379 17.26 -2.07 -14.24
N SER A 380 16.12 -1.37 -14.37
CA SER A 380 14.81 -1.88 -13.98
C SER A 380 14.35 -3.06 -14.84
N SER A 381 14.62 -3.07 -16.16
CA SER A 381 14.30 -4.18 -17.07
C SER A 381 15.10 -5.45 -16.72
N HIS A 382 16.33 -5.28 -16.22
CA HIS A 382 17.20 -6.34 -15.73
C HIS A 382 16.93 -6.72 -14.25
N LYS A 383 15.85 -6.17 -13.63
CA LYS A 383 15.50 -6.42 -12.22
C LYS A 383 16.57 -5.98 -11.22
N GLY A 384 17.48 -5.13 -11.65
CA GLY A 384 18.53 -4.53 -10.83
C GLY A 384 18.04 -3.34 -10.01
N LYS A 385 18.96 -2.71 -9.33
CA LYS A 385 18.74 -1.48 -8.56
C LYS A 385 19.78 -0.43 -8.90
N ILE A 386 19.35 0.80 -9.20
CA ILE A 386 20.23 1.97 -9.36
C ILE A 386 19.95 2.95 -8.24
N THR A 387 20.99 3.50 -7.65
CA THR A 387 20.91 4.51 -6.57
C THR A 387 21.97 5.56 -6.76
N ALA A 388 21.70 6.78 -6.32
CA ALA A 388 22.63 7.88 -6.30
C ALA A 388 22.79 8.40 -4.87
N GLN A 389 24.03 8.71 -4.50
CA GLN A 389 24.37 9.26 -3.19
C GLN A 389 25.45 10.32 -3.34
N LYS A 390 25.39 11.38 -2.54
CA LYS A 390 26.44 12.40 -2.46
C LYS A 390 27.11 12.34 -1.10
N GLN A 391 28.42 12.18 -1.11
CA GLN A 391 29.26 12.28 0.11
C GLN A 391 30.45 13.20 -0.18
N ASN A 392 30.72 14.17 0.68
CA ASN A 392 31.87 15.06 0.57
C ASN A 392 32.06 15.68 -0.82
N GLU A 393 30.99 16.23 -1.41
CA GLU A 393 30.97 16.80 -2.76
C GLU A 393 31.16 15.81 -3.92
N GLU A 394 31.24 14.54 -3.67
CA GLU A 394 31.33 13.48 -4.66
C GLU A 394 29.95 12.81 -4.85
N LEU A 395 29.47 12.75 -6.08
CA LEU A 395 28.31 11.97 -6.50
C LEU A 395 28.76 10.56 -6.84
N THR A 396 28.13 9.58 -6.22
CA THR A 396 28.28 8.16 -6.56
C THR A 396 26.98 7.60 -7.09
N ILE A 397 26.98 7.08 -8.30
CA ILE A 397 25.88 6.29 -8.85
C ILE A 397 26.27 4.81 -8.73
N GLU A 398 25.45 4.04 -8.01
CA GLU A 398 25.64 2.61 -7.81
C GLU A 398 24.54 1.83 -8.52
N VAL A 399 24.95 0.86 -9.33
CA VAL A 399 24.09 -0.11 -10.02
C VAL A 399 24.36 -1.50 -9.47
N VAL A 400 23.31 -2.19 -9.08
CA VAL A 400 23.33 -3.60 -8.64
C VAL A 400 22.53 -4.42 -9.65
N LEU A 401 23.19 -5.36 -10.32
CA LEU A 401 22.62 -6.25 -11.34
C LEU A 401 22.55 -7.70 -10.83
#